data_26bdcc0966f6108f467da396e420d65a
#
_entry.id   26bdcc0966f6108f467da396e420d65a
#
_cell.length_a   1.000
_cell.length_b   1.000
_cell.length_c   1.000
_cell.angle_alpha   90.00
_cell.angle_beta   90.00
_cell.angle_gamma   90.00
#
_symmetry.space_group_name_H-M   'P 1'
#
loop_
_entity.id
_entity.type
_entity.pdbx_description
1 polymer ?
#
loop_
_entity_poly.entity_id
_entity_poly.type
_entity_poly.pdbx_seq_one_letter_code
_entity_poly.pdbx_strand_id
1 'polypeptide(L)'
;MLENEKAKIYWNVSFILEKPPENGANKPDVIVHDKETNTWSLLEGTVCQVDKIADRVKEKQTKYIELRAGIKREYKSTSIYQINIVFDFVGGHHEQLKNDLRSITNTDKELSYLIERCQKWILS
;
A
#
# COMPACT_ATOMS: atom_id res chain seq x y z
N MET A 1 5.53 2.08 -14.60
CA MET A 1 4.24 1.37 -14.56
C MET A 1 4.39 -0.01 -15.17
N LEU A 2 3.82 -1.03 -14.53
CA LEU A 2 3.75 -2.39 -15.06
C LEU A 2 2.28 -2.78 -15.23
N GLU A 3 1.97 -3.50 -16.28
CA GLU A 3 0.61 -3.93 -16.57
C GLU A 3 0.60 -5.29 -17.26
N ASN A 4 -0.35 -6.15 -16.86
CA ASN A 4 -0.72 -7.35 -17.58
C ASN A 4 -2.25 -7.43 -17.68
N GLU A 5 -2.79 -8.57 -18.14
CA GLU A 5 -4.24 -8.74 -18.29
C GLU A 5 -5.01 -8.68 -16.97
N LYS A 6 -4.36 -9.01 -15.85
CA LYS A 6 -4.99 -9.15 -14.55
C LYS A 6 -4.77 -7.96 -13.63
N ALA A 7 -3.62 -7.28 -13.73
CA ALA A 7 -3.25 -6.24 -12.79
C ALA A 7 -2.46 -5.11 -13.45
N LYS A 8 -2.52 -3.95 -12.82
CA LYS A 8 -1.74 -2.77 -13.22
C LYS A 8 -1.09 -2.19 -11.97
N ILE A 9 0.20 -1.92 -12.04
CA ILE A 9 0.98 -1.39 -10.92
C ILE A 9 1.49 0.00 -11.30
N TYR A 10 1.21 0.96 -10.44
CA TYR A 10 1.67 2.34 -10.59
C TYR A 10 2.59 2.71 -9.43
N TRP A 11 3.60 3.52 -9.69
CA TRP A 11 4.35 4.15 -8.61
C TRP A 11 4.63 5.60 -8.94
N ASN A 12 4.66 6.44 -7.89
CA ASN A 12 4.80 7.89 -7.99
C ASN A 12 3.70 8.55 -8.82
N VAL A 13 2.46 8.03 -8.75
CA VAL A 13 1.31 8.55 -9.49
C VAL A 13 0.25 9.06 -8.52
N SER A 14 -0.26 10.26 -8.77
CA SER A 14 -1.35 10.84 -7.98
C SER A 14 -2.70 10.35 -8.50
N PHE A 15 -3.62 10.07 -7.58
CA PHE A 15 -5.02 9.90 -7.93
C PHE A 15 -5.64 11.25 -8.27
N ILE A 16 -6.35 11.31 -9.38
CA ILE A 16 -7.10 12.51 -9.78
C ILE A 16 -8.56 12.25 -9.46
N LEU A 17 -9.08 12.96 -8.47
CA LEU A 17 -10.46 12.83 -8.03
C LEU A 17 -11.22 14.13 -8.30
N GLU A 18 -12.52 14.03 -8.61
CA GLU A 18 -13.39 15.21 -8.73
C GLU A 18 -13.46 15.95 -7.40
N LYS A 19 -13.47 15.20 -6.29
CA LYS A 19 -13.43 15.75 -4.94
C LYS A 19 -12.15 15.29 -4.26
N PRO A 20 -11.05 16.06 -4.36
CA PRO A 20 -9.77 15.67 -3.75
C PRO A 20 -9.83 15.61 -2.23
N PRO A 21 -8.96 14.80 -1.59
CA PRO A 21 -8.83 14.80 -0.14
C PRO A 21 -8.45 16.19 0.39
N GLU A 22 -9.07 16.63 1.48
CA GLU A 22 -8.78 17.93 2.09
C GLU A 22 -7.34 18.05 2.58
N ASN A 23 -6.76 16.94 3.05
CA ASN A 23 -5.37 16.91 3.49
C ASN A 23 -4.36 16.80 2.33
N GLY A 24 -4.83 16.74 1.09
CA GLY A 24 -3.95 16.65 -0.09
C GLY A 24 -3.28 15.30 -0.30
N ALA A 25 -3.60 14.29 0.52
CA ALA A 25 -2.96 12.98 0.44
C ALA A 25 -3.58 12.14 -0.68
N ASN A 26 -3.03 12.24 -1.89
CA ASN A 26 -3.54 11.56 -3.08
C ASN A 26 -2.48 10.75 -3.85
N LYS A 27 -1.26 10.62 -3.30
CA LYS A 27 -0.15 9.98 -4.00
C LYS A 27 0.52 8.92 -3.12
N PRO A 28 -0.06 7.71 -3.02
CA PRO A 28 0.62 6.58 -2.37
C PRO A 28 1.91 6.21 -3.12
N ASP A 29 2.86 5.60 -2.42
CA ASP A 29 4.13 5.20 -3.03
C ASP A 29 3.93 4.21 -4.17
N VAL A 30 3.08 3.20 -3.94
CA VAL A 30 2.74 2.18 -4.95
C VAL A 30 1.24 1.94 -4.92
N ILE A 31 0.66 1.76 -6.10
CA ILE A 31 -0.76 1.45 -6.29
C ILE A 31 -0.86 0.17 -7.11
N VAL A 32 -1.60 -0.81 -6.62
CA VAL A 32 -1.89 -2.03 -7.36
C VAL A 32 -3.38 -2.09 -7.66
N HIS A 33 -3.73 -2.16 -8.94
CA HIS A 33 -5.12 -2.32 -9.37
C HIS A 33 -5.31 -3.73 -9.94
N ASP A 34 -6.08 -4.56 -9.23
CA ASP A 34 -6.52 -5.85 -9.74
C ASP A 34 -7.72 -5.63 -10.64
N LYS A 35 -7.54 -5.81 -11.94
CA LYS A 35 -8.56 -5.53 -12.95
C LYS A 35 -9.70 -6.54 -12.95
N GLU A 36 -9.42 -7.79 -12.56
CA GLU A 36 -10.44 -8.84 -12.55
C GLU A 36 -11.49 -8.59 -11.49
N THR A 37 -11.06 -8.18 -10.29
CA THR A 37 -11.95 -7.94 -9.15
C THR A 37 -12.29 -6.48 -8.95
N ASN A 38 -11.64 -5.58 -9.72
CA ASN A 38 -11.70 -4.11 -9.52
C ASN A 38 -11.36 -3.73 -8.08
N THR A 39 -10.25 -4.27 -7.60
CA THR A 39 -9.74 -4.04 -6.26
C THR A 39 -8.47 -3.19 -6.32
N TRP A 40 -8.38 -2.20 -5.46
CA TRP A 40 -7.22 -1.32 -5.37
C TRP A 40 -6.46 -1.58 -4.08
N SER A 41 -5.15 -1.65 -4.17
CA SER A 41 -4.26 -1.74 -3.00
C SER A 41 -3.29 -0.57 -3.01
N LEU A 42 -3.28 0.19 -1.91
CA LEU A 42 -2.40 1.34 -1.72
C LEU A 42 -1.26 0.91 -0.81
N LEU A 43 -0.02 0.99 -1.30
CA LEU A 43 1.16 0.60 -0.55
C LEU A 43 1.97 1.84 -0.17
N GLU A 44 2.27 1.97 1.10
CA GLU A 44 3.12 3.03 1.64
C GLU A 44 4.29 2.44 2.40
N GLY A 45 5.49 2.95 2.17
CA GLY A 45 6.70 2.47 2.80
C GLY A 45 7.39 3.52 3.65
N THR A 46 7.92 3.11 4.79
CA THR A 46 8.75 3.98 5.62
C THR A 46 9.69 3.17 6.50
N VAL A 47 10.74 3.84 6.98
CA VAL A 47 11.69 3.28 7.95
C VAL A 47 11.66 4.17 9.19
N CYS A 48 11.62 3.55 10.37
CA CYS A 48 11.60 4.28 11.64
C CYS A 48 12.29 3.47 12.74
N GLN A 49 12.35 4.05 13.93
CA GLN A 49 12.83 3.31 15.11
C GLN A 49 11.82 2.23 15.49
N VAL A 50 12.28 1.12 16.06
CA VAL A 50 11.46 -0.05 16.38
C VAL A 50 10.25 0.31 17.27
N ASP A 51 10.43 1.22 18.23
CA ASP A 51 9.37 1.66 19.14
C ASP A 51 8.35 2.60 18.48
N LYS A 52 8.59 3.02 17.23
CA LYS A 52 7.72 3.91 16.47
C LYS A 52 6.92 3.21 15.37
N ILE A 53 7.13 1.90 15.15
CA ILE A 53 6.47 1.18 14.06
C ILE A 53 4.95 1.28 14.14
N ALA A 54 4.38 0.99 15.31
CA ALA A 54 2.91 1.04 15.49
C ALA A 54 2.35 2.44 15.24
N ASP A 55 3.04 3.49 15.71
CA ASP A 55 2.63 4.88 15.50
C ASP A 55 2.65 5.24 14.02
N ARG A 56 3.69 4.83 13.29
CA ARG A 56 3.81 5.11 11.86
C ARG A 56 2.74 4.40 11.04
N VAL A 57 2.44 3.14 11.38
CA VAL A 57 1.33 2.41 10.74
C VAL A 57 0.03 3.16 10.93
N LYS A 58 -0.26 3.61 12.15
CA LYS A 58 -1.48 4.36 12.45
C LYS A 58 -1.55 5.70 11.70
N GLU A 59 -0.45 6.44 11.64
CA GLU A 59 -0.37 7.70 10.90
C GLU A 59 -0.69 7.50 9.42
N LYS A 60 -0.12 6.47 8.80
CA LYS A 60 -0.35 6.16 7.38
C LYS A 60 -1.79 5.72 7.13
N GLN A 61 -2.38 4.93 8.03
CA GLN A 61 -3.78 4.54 7.95
C GLN A 61 -4.69 5.76 7.95
N THR A 62 -4.45 6.70 8.85
CA THR A 62 -5.24 7.92 8.98
C THR A 62 -5.06 8.85 7.78
N LYS A 63 -3.82 8.96 7.28
CA LYS A 63 -3.47 9.84 6.16
C LYS A 63 -4.33 9.59 4.92
N TYR A 64 -4.64 8.34 4.63
CA TYR A 64 -5.32 7.96 3.39
C TYR A 64 -6.79 7.59 3.54
N ILE A 65 -7.43 7.89 4.67
CA ILE A 65 -8.86 7.61 4.88
C ILE A 65 -9.71 8.28 3.80
N GLU A 66 -9.51 9.58 3.57
CA GLU A 66 -10.29 10.32 2.57
C GLU A 66 -10.00 9.85 1.15
N LEU A 67 -8.74 9.53 0.84
CA LEU A 67 -8.38 9.01 -0.48
C LEU A 67 -9.07 7.68 -0.75
N ARG A 68 -9.06 6.76 0.21
CA ARG A 68 -9.75 5.46 0.06
C ARG A 68 -11.24 5.64 -0.19
N ALA A 69 -11.88 6.53 0.56
CA ALA A 69 -13.30 6.84 0.36
C ALA A 69 -13.56 7.43 -1.03
N GLY A 70 -12.69 8.33 -1.49
CA GLY A 70 -12.77 8.94 -2.81
C GLY A 70 -12.61 7.94 -3.94
N ILE A 71 -11.65 7.03 -3.84
CA ILE A 71 -11.42 5.98 -4.83
C ILE A 71 -12.65 5.07 -4.93
N LYS A 72 -13.17 4.65 -3.79
CA LYS A 72 -14.35 3.78 -3.76
C LYS A 72 -15.55 4.46 -4.43
N ARG A 73 -15.75 5.75 -4.17
CA ARG A 73 -16.85 6.53 -4.73
C ARG A 73 -16.67 6.78 -6.22
N GLU A 74 -15.51 7.26 -6.66
CA GLU A 74 -15.28 7.76 -8.03
C GLU A 74 -14.82 6.68 -8.99
N TYR A 75 -14.05 5.72 -8.55
CA TYR A 75 -13.61 4.59 -9.38
C TYR A 75 -14.51 3.36 -9.24
N LYS A 76 -15.56 3.45 -8.42
CA LYS A 76 -16.53 2.37 -8.20
C LYS A 76 -15.86 1.03 -7.90
N SER A 77 -14.81 1.05 -7.09
CA SER A 77 -14.06 -0.16 -6.76
C SER A 77 -14.85 -1.09 -5.85
N THR A 78 -14.63 -2.40 -6.00
CA THR A 78 -15.23 -3.40 -5.13
C THR A 78 -14.65 -3.32 -3.72
N SER A 79 -13.33 -3.19 -3.62
CA SER A 79 -12.63 -3.10 -2.34
C SER A 79 -11.37 -2.26 -2.48
N ILE A 80 -10.98 -1.63 -1.38
CA ILE A 80 -9.75 -0.85 -1.31
C ILE A 80 -8.98 -1.30 -0.07
N TYR A 81 -7.73 -1.69 -0.28
CA TYR A 81 -6.83 -2.09 0.78
C TYR A 81 -5.71 -1.08 0.93
N GLN A 82 -5.25 -0.89 2.15
CA GLN A 82 -4.06 -0.10 2.42
C GLN A 82 -3.05 -0.97 3.16
N ILE A 83 -1.85 -1.07 2.59
CA ILE A 83 -0.76 -1.87 3.14
C ILE A 83 0.36 -0.93 3.54
N ASN A 84 0.64 -0.86 4.83
CA ASN A 84 1.68 -0.01 5.38
C ASN A 84 2.94 -0.84 5.60
N ILE A 85 3.93 -0.60 4.75
CA ILE A 85 5.19 -1.33 4.77
C ILE A 85 6.16 -0.53 5.63
N VAL A 86 6.14 -0.79 6.94
CA VAL A 86 6.95 -0.06 7.93
C VAL A 86 7.98 -1.00 8.51
N PHE A 87 9.24 -0.67 8.31
CA PHE A 87 10.38 -1.42 8.85
C PHE A 87 11.17 -0.56 9.83
N ASP A 88 11.86 -1.20 10.78
CA ASP A 88 12.89 -0.53 11.57
C ASP A 88 14.23 -0.53 10.80
N PHE A 89 15.25 0.11 11.38
CA PHE A 89 16.54 0.26 10.70
C PHE A 89 17.33 -1.05 10.55
N VAL A 90 16.91 -2.12 11.23
CA VAL A 90 17.52 -3.46 11.09
C VAL A 90 16.63 -4.43 10.31
N GLY A 91 15.53 -3.93 9.72
CA GLY A 91 14.65 -4.73 8.89
C GLY A 91 13.47 -5.39 9.59
N GLY A 92 13.28 -5.12 10.90
CA GLY A 92 12.07 -5.56 11.61
C GLY A 92 10.82 -4.86 11.06
N HIS A 93 9.66 -5.48 11.18
CA HIS A 93 8.41 -4.95 10.64
C HIS A 93 7.24 -5.16 11.58
N HIS A 94 6.13 -4.48 11.32
CA HIS A 94 4.89 -4.66 12.05
C HIS A 94 4.31 -6.06 11.80
N GLU A 95 3.76 -6.69 12.82
CA GLU A 95 3.22 -8.07 12.73
C GLU A 95 2.13 -8.21 11.67
N GLN A 96 1.32 -7.19 11.49
CA GLN A 96 0.24 -7.20 10.51
C GLN A 96 0.72 -7.22 9.06
N LEU A 97 1.98 -6.85 8.80
CA LEU A 97 2.51 -6.74 7.44
C LEU A 97 2.42 -8.06 6.67
N LYS A 98 2.74 -9.19 7.30
CA LYS A 98 2.65 -10.50 6.65
C LYS A 98 1.23 -10.81 6.20
N ASN A 99 0.25 -10.52 7.06
CA ASN A 99 -1.16 -10.76 6.74
C ASN A 99 -1.63 -9.84 5.61
N ASP A 100 -1.22 -8.57 5.64
CA ASP A 100 -1.58 -7.60 4.61
C ASP A 100 -0.99 -8.01 3.25
N LEU A 101 0.28 -8.37 3.21
CA LEU A 101 0.92 -8.80 1.96
C LEU A 101 0.41 -10.16 1.48
N ARG A 102 -0.03 -11.03 2.39
CA ARG A 102 -0.62 -12.32 2.04
C ARG A 102 -1.91 -12.15 1.23
N SER A 103 -2.61 -11.04 1.38
CA SER A 103 -3.83 -10.76 0.60
C SER A 103 -3.55 -10.59 -0.90
N ILE A 104 -2.31 -10.29 -1.28
CA ILE A 104 -1.88 -10.08 -2.67
C ILE A 104 -0.91 -11.15 -3.17
N THR A 105 -0.67 -12.20 -2.38
CA THR A 105 0.21 -13.32 -2.75
C THR A 105 -0.53 -14.64 -2.62
N ASN A 106 -0.11 -15.65 -3.40
CA ASN A 106 -0.77 -16.95 -3.43
C ASN A 106 -0.03 -18.02 -2.63
N THR A 107 1.26 -17.85 -2.35
CA THR A 107 2.10 -18.83 -1.65
C THR A 107 2.98 -18.16 -0.61
N ASP A 108 3.44 -18.94 0.38
CA ASP A 108 4.40 -18.44 1.38
C ASP A 108 5.73 -18.04 0.76
N LYS A 109 6.14 -18.70 -0.32
CA LYS A 109 7.36 -18.37 -1.05
C LYS A 109 7.24 -16.99 -1.71
N GLU A 110 6.10 -16.70 -2.34
CA GLU A 110 5.83 -15.37 -2.91
C GLU A 110 5.78 -14.31 -1.82
N LEU A 111 5.18 -14.61 -0.68
CA LEU A 111 5.12 -13.70 0.46
C LEU A 111 6.52 -13.35 0.97
N SER A 112 7.38 -14.35 1.17
CA SER A 112 8.76 -14.12 1.63
C SER A 112 9.56 -13.30 0.62
N TYR A 113 9.41 -13.59 -0.66
CA TYR A 113 10.04 -12.83 -1.75
C TYR A 113 9.59 -11.37 -1.74
N LEU A 114 8.28 -11.14 -1.59
CA LEU A 114 7.73 -9.79 -1.58
C LEU A 114 8.22 -8.97 -0.38
N ILE A 115 8.26 -9.57 0.80
CA ILE A 115 8.80 -8.92 2.01
C ILE A 115 10.26 -8.53 1.80
N GLU A 116 11.07 -9.42 1.27
CA GLU A 116 12.48 -9.15 1.00
C GLU A 116 12.65 -7.99 0.01
N ARG A 117 11.85 -7.97 -1.06
CA ARG A 117 11.89 -6.87 -2.05
C ARG A 117 11.45 -5.55 -1.44
N CYS A 118 10.42 -5.56 -0.59
CA CYS A 118 9.98 -4.36 0.13
C CYS A 118 11.08 -3.82 1.05
N GLN A 119 11.78 -4.70 1.78
CA GLN A 119 12.90 -4.29 2.64
C GLN A 119 14.00 -3.62 1.82
N LYS A 120 14.38 -4.20 0.69
CA LYS A 120 15.40 -3.63 -0.20
C LYS A 120 14.97 -2.28 -0.75
N TRP A 121 13.73 -2.15 -1.15
CA TRP A 121 13.18 -0.90 -1.67
C TRP A 121 13.18 0.21 -0.62
N ILE A 122 12.71 -0.09 0.61
CA ILE A 122 12.58 0.90 1.68
C ILE A 122 13.94 1.28 2.26
N LEU A 123 14.85 0.31 2.42
CA LEU A 123 16.16 0.52 3.04
C LEU A 123 17.22 1.02 2.04
N SER A 124 16.93 1.02 0.76
CA SER A 124 17.82 1.61 -0.24
C SER A 124 17.62 3.13 -0.33
#